data_38b405430a1a6eff8ae8d51776e2cfbf
#
_entry.id   38b405430a1a6eff8ae8d51776e2cfbf
#
_cell.length_a   1.000
_cell.length_b   1.000
_cell.length_c   1.000
_cell.angle_alpha   90.00
_cell.angle_beta   90.00
_cell.angle_gamma   90.00
#
_symmetry.space_group_name_H-M   'P 1'
#
loop_
_entity.id
_entity.type
_entity.pdbx_description
1 polymer ?
#
loop_
_entity_poly.entity_id
_entity_poly.type
_entity_poly.pdbx_seq_one_letter_code
_entity_poly.pdbx_strand_id
1 'polypeptide(L)'
;YVIGATNKPWSLDWPFLRRFQKRIYVSLPTLEARENLFNLYTAPLKKDIRVKTNELAKLFEGYSASDIKDVCQAGQLKVVHELFDSPEYREPVEGRAPLQPKSLTMADFRLIKTQRTPSVSMEMIRAYYKWSEEFKAL
;
A
#
# COMPACT_ATOMS: atom_id res chain seq x y z
N TYR A 1 26.05 15.62 5.06
CA TYR A 1 24.90 15.22 5.86
C TYR A 1 24.71 13.71 5.80
N VAL A 2 24.30 13.10 6.93
CA VAL A 2 24.02 11.66 7.01
C VAL A 2 22.55 11.50 7.44
N ILE A 3 21.81 10.73 6.68
CA ILE A 3 20.41 10.42 6.97
C ILE A 3 20.30 8.89 7.11
N GLY A 4 19.77 8.44 8.24
CA GLY A 4 19.49 7.03 8.49
C GLY A 4 18.00 6.80 8.69
N ALA A 5 17.52 5.62 8.33
CA ALA A 5 16.13 5.21 8.55
C ALA A 5 16.09 3.82 9.19
N THR A 6 15.16 3.59 10.08
CA THR A 6 14.96 2.30 10.75
C THR A 6 13.50 2.06 11.05
N ASN A 7 13.10 0.79 11.02
CA ASN A 7 11.78 0.33 11.46
C ASN A 7 11.78 -0.07 12.95
N LYS A 8 12.95 -0.19 13.55
CA LYS A 8 13.10 -0.63 14.95
C LYS A 8 14.00 0.33 15.72
N PRO A 9 13.53 1.56 15.99
CA PRO A 9 14.36 2.56 16.66
C PRO A 9 14.79 2.14 18.07
N TRP A 10 13.98 1.32 18.75
CA TRP A 10 14.31 0.77 20.08
C TRP A 10 15.47 -0.22 20.09
N SER A 11 15.88 -0.72 18.92
CA SER A 11 17.04 -1.60 18.78
C SER A 11 18.37 -0.86 18.68
N LEU A 12 18.33 0.47 18.62
CA LEU A 12 19.53 1.30 18.52
C LEU A 12 20.03 1.68 19.91
N ASP A 13 21.35 1.55 20.12
CA ASP A 13 21.98 1.92 21.38
C ASP A 13 22.07 3.44 21.54
N TRP A 14 22.10 3.88 22.79
CA TRP A 14 22.18 5.29 23.15
C TRP A 14 23.39 6.01 22.52
N PRO A 15 24.62 5.45 22.52
CA PRO A 15 25.75 6.10 21.86
C PRO A 15 25.53 6.37 20.38
N PHE A 16 24.82 5.47 19.69
CA PHE A 16 24.45 5.65 18.29
C PHE A 16 23.40 6.74 18.12
N LEU A 17 22.35 6.71 18.94
CA LEU A 17 21.25 7.69 18.90
C LEU A 17 21.74 9.11 19.16
N ARG A 18 22.72 9.30 20.05
CA ARG A 18 23.30 10.61 20.34
C ARG A 18 23.90 11.31 19.13
N ARG A 19 24.35 10.55 18.14
CA ARG A 19 24.96 11.08 16.91
C ARG A 19 23.92 11.62 15.93
N PHE A 20 22.67 11.18 16.06
CA PHE A 20 21.54 11.68 15.28
C PHE A 20 20.75 12.68 16.11
N GLN A 21 21.09 13.96 15.95
CA GLN A 21 20.49 15.03 16.75
C GLN A 21 19.03 15.28 16.42
N LYS A 22 18.68 15.10 15.15
CA LYS A 22 17.28 15.23 14.69
C LYS A 22 16.71 13.85 14.43
N ARG A 23 15.57 13.58 15.04
CA ARG A 23 14.83 12.34 14.90
C ARG A 23 13.44 12.69 14.44
N ILE A 24 12.98 12.00 13.39
CA ILE A 24 11.67 12.23 12.78
C ILE A 24 10.91 10.92 12.83
N TYR A 25 9.73 10.96 13.41
CA TYR A 25 8.79 9.85 13.34
C TYR A 25 7.90 10.00 12.11
N VAL A 26 8.00 9.05 11.18
CA VAL A 26 7.14 8.99 10.00
C VAL A 26 5.97 8.08 10.35
N SER A 27 4.82 8.68 10.65
CA SER A 27 3.59 7.97 11.00
C SER A 27 2.95 7.30 9.77
N LEU A 28 1.94 6.46 10.04
CA LEU A 28 1.08 5.94 8.97
C LEU A 28 0.45 7.10 8.18
N PRO A 29 0.19 6.89 6.88
CA PRO A 29 -0.39 7.94 6.05
C PRO A 29 -1.79 8.34 6.54
N THR A 30 -2.07 9.63 6.47
CA THR A 30 -3.40 10.19 6.71
C THR A 30 -4.36 9.78 5.59
N LEU A 31 -5.65 10.07 5.76
CA LEU A 31 -6.67 9.83 4.73
C LEU A 31 -6.29 10.49 3.39
N GLU A 32 -5.88 11.75 3.44
CA GLU A 32 -5.44 12.50 2.25
C GLU A 32 -4.20 11.87 1.62
N ALA A 33 -3.22 11.49 2.42
CA ALA A 33 -2.01 10.83 1.94
C ALA A 33 -2.34 9.47 1.30
N ARG A 34 -3.27 8.69 1.88
CA ARG A 34 -3.71 7.43 1.29
C ARG A 34 -4.42 7.64 -0.05
N GLU A 35 -5.25 8.66 -0.16
CA GLU A 35 -5.89 9.02 -1.43
C GLU A 35 -4.84 9.33 -2.51
N ASN A 36 -3.84 10.12 -2.17
CA ASN A 36 -2.73 10.43 -3.08
C ASN A 36 -1.93 9.19 -3.48
N LEU A 37 -1.71 8.27 -2.55
CA LEU A 37 -1.04 7.00 -2.83
C LEU A 37 -1.85 6.13 -3.79
N PHE A 38 -3.16 6.04 -3.60
CA PHE A 38 -4.02 5.31 -4.53
C PHE A 38 -4.05 5.97 -5.90
N ASN A 39 -4.10 7.30 -5.98
CA ASN A 39 -3.99 8.01 -7.24
C ASN A 39 -2.69 7.67 -7.97
N LEU A 40 -1.58 7.66 -7.24
CA LEU A 40 -0.26 7.36 -7.80
C LEU A 40 -0.16 5.92 -8.30
N TYR A 41 -0.52 4.95 -7.47
CA TYR A 41 -0.31 3.53 -7.79
C TYR A 41 -1.39 2.93 -8.68
N THR A 42 -2.55 3.54 -8.78
CA THR A 42 -3.61 3.10 -9.69
C THR A 42 -3.63 3.86 -11.02
N ALA A 43 -2.84 4.93 -11.17
CA ALA A 43 -2.79 5.72 -12.41
C ALA A 43 -2.52 4.86 -13.66
N PRO A 44 -1.56 3.90 -13.66
CA PRO A 44 -1.33 3.04 -14.82
C PRO A 44 -2.34 1.89 -14.96
N LEU A 45 -3.24 1.70 -14.00
CA LEU A 45 -4.18 0.59 -13.98
C LEU A 45 -5.53 0.99 -14.58
N LYS A 46 -6.15 0.05 -15.28
CA LYS A 46 -7.50 0.24 -15.78
C LYS A 46 -8.50 0.00 -14.64
N LYS A 47 -9.24 1.04 -14.28
CA LYS A 47 -10.25 1.00 -13.22
C LYS A 47 -11.65 1.24 -13.77
N ASP A 48 -12.65 0.62 -13.15
CA ASP A 48 -14.04 0.99 -13.37
C ASP A 48 -14.28 2.43 -12.94
N ILE A 49 -15.14 3.15 -13.66
CA ILE A 49 -15.45 4.55 -13.36
C ILE A 49 -16.04 4.75 -11.95
N ARG A 50 -16.64 3.71 -11.37
CA ARG A 50 -17.21 3.73 -10.03
C ARG A 50 -16.15 3.60 -8.93
N VAL A 51 -14.91 3.24 -9.27
CA VAL A 51 -13.81 3.18 -8.31
C VAL A 51 -13.32 4.59 -8.02
N LYS A 52 -13.54 5.05 -6.80
CA LYS A 52 -13.09 6.35 -6.32
C LYS A 52 -11.94 6.20 -5.34
N THR A 53 -10.86 6.94 -5.55
CA THR A 53 -9.67 6.86 -4.70
C THR A 53 -9.92 7.35 -3.28
N ASN A 54 -10.86 8.27 -3.07
CA ASN A 54 -11.27 8.68 -1.74
C ASN A 54 -11.98 7.56 -0.97
N GLU A 55 -12.77 6.74 -1.64
CA GLU A 55 -13.40 5.56 -1.03
C GLU A 55 -12.38 4.47 -0.72
N LEU A 56 -11.40 4.25 -1.61
CA LEU A 56 -10.29 3.36 -1.36
C LEU A 56 -9.47 3.81 -0.15
N ALA A 57 -9.20 5.10 -0.04
CA ALA A 57 -8.47 5.66 1.09
C ALA A 57 -9.17 5.40 2.43
N LYS A 58 -10.49 5.48 2.47
CA LYS A 58 -11.30 5.16 3.66
C LYS A 58 -11.29 3.66 3.96
N LEU A 59 -11.41 2.83 2.92
CA LEU A 59 -11.45 1.37 3.06
C LEU A 59 -10.15 0.82 3.65
N PHE A 60 -9.01 1.39 3.28
CA PHE A 60 -7.69 0.92 3.68
C PHE A 60 -7.07 1.73 4.83
N GLU A 61 -7.89 2.20 5.76
CA GLU A 61 -7.40 2.83 6.98
C GLU A 61 -6.47 1.89 7.76
N GLY A 62 -5.35 2.43 8.24
CA GLY A 62 -4.34 1.66 8.97
C GLY A 62 -3.30 0.98 8.09
N TYR A 63 -3.42 1.07 6.78
CA TYR A 63 -2.43 0.54 5.84
C TYR A 63 -1.28 1.53 5.65
N SER A 64 -0.06 1.00 5.59
CA SER A 64 1.14 1.79 5.26
C SER A 64 1.22 2.08 3.76
N ALA A 65 2.13 2.96 3.37
CA ALA A 65 2.39 3.23 1.95
C ALA A 65 2.83 1.97 1.19
N SER A 66 3.66 1.13 1.81
CA SER A 66 4.08 -0.17 1.24
C SER A 66 2.91 -1.13 1.08
N ASP A 67 2.01 -1.17 2.07
CA ASP A 67 0.81 -2.01 2.02
C ASP A 67 -0.10 -1.59 0.87
N ILE A 68 -0.30 -0.28 0.67
CA ILE A 68 -1.12 0.26 -0.42
C ILE A 68 -0.52 -0.09 -1.78
N LYS A 69 0.79 0.02 -1.91
CA LYS A 69 1.48 -0.41 -3.13
C LYS A 69 1.26 -1.89 -3.40
N ASP A 70 1.38 -2.74 -2.39
CA ASP A 70 1.15 -4.18 -2.49
C ASP A 70 -0.30 -4.50 -2.88
N VAL A 71 -1.28 -3.80 -2.31
CA VAL A 71 -2.70 -3.91 -2.66
C VAL A 71 -2.93 -3.60 -4.15
N CYS A 72 -2.35 -2.53 -4.65
CA CYS A 72 -2.49 -2.14 -6.05
C CYS A 72 -1.83 -3.17 -7.00
N GLN A 73 -0.67 -3.68 -6.63
CA GLN A 73 0.00 -4.76 -7.37
C GLN A 73 -0.83 -6.05 -7.37
N ALA A 74 -1.40 -6.41 -6.23
CA ALA A 74 -2.27 -7.57 -6.11
C ALA A 74 -3.51 -7.45 -7.01
N GLY A 75 -4.08 -6.25 -7.11
CA GLY A 75 -5.19 -5.96 -8.02
C GLY A 75 -4.82 -6.17 -9.48
N GLN A 76 -3.66 -5.65 -9.87
CA GLN A 76 -3.14 -5.83 -11.23
C GLN A 76 -2.92 -7.32 -11.56
N LEU A 77 -2.28 -8.05 -10.66
CA LEU A 77 -2.04 -9.48 -10.84
C LEU A 77 -3.34 -10.27 -10.91
N LYS A 78 -4.32 -9.92 -10.11
CA LYS A 78 -5.63 -10.59 -10.10
C LYS A 78 -6.30 -10.53 -11.47
N VAL A 79 -6.39 -9.36 -12.08
CA VAL A 79 -7.05 -9.20 -13.39
C VAL A 79 -6.25 -9.84 -14.52
N VAL A 80 -4.93 -9.84 -14.42
CA VAL A 80 -4.06 -10.54 -15.39
C VAL A 80 -4.22 -12.06 -15.29
N HIS A 81 -4.26 -12.61 -14.09
CA HIS A 81 -4.49 -14.05 -13.87
C HIS A 81 -5.87 -14.47 -14.37
N GLU A 82 -6.91 -13.68 -14.11
CA GLU A 82 -8.26 -13.94 -14.61
C GLU A 82 -8.29 -13.94 -16.14
N LEU A 83 -7.54 -13.06 -16.78
CA LEU A 83 -7.42 -13.05 -18.24
C LEU A 83 -6.77 -14.33 -18.76
N PHE A 84 -5.64 -14.75 -18.18
CA PHE A 84 -4.93 -15.95 -18.60
C PHE A 84 -5.73 -17.23 -18.36
N ASP A 85 -6.57 -17.24 -17.34
CA ASP A 85 -7.44 -18.39 -17.03
C ASP A 85 -8.76 -18.37 -17.82
N SER A 86 -9.05 -17.30 -18.55
CA SER A 86 -10.27 -17.19 -19.32
C SER A 86 -10.28 -18.15 -20.52
N PRO A 87 -11.44 -18.75 -20.86
CA PRO A 87 -11.55 -19.60 -22.03
C PRO A 87 -11.18 -18.92 -23.34
N GLU A 88 -11.52 -17.64 -23.47
CA GLU A 88 -11.21 -16.82 -24.66
C GLU A 88 -9.70 -16.67 -24.88
N TYR A 89 -8.92 -16.62 -23.81
CA TYR A 89 -7.44 -16.55 -23.91
C TYR A 89 -6.84 -17.91 -24.28
N ARG A 90 -7.36 -18.99 -23.70
CA ARG A 90 -6.87 -20.34 -23.92
C ARG A 90 -7.20 -20.88 -25.32
N GLU A 91 -8.28 -20.40 -25.91
CA GLU A 91 -8.73 -20.73 -27.25
C GLU A 91 -8.65 -19.53 -28.17
N PRO A 92 -7.46 -19.16 -28.65
CA PRO A 92 -7.31 -18.01 -29.51
C PRO A 92 -8.04 -18.18 -30.83
N VAL A 93 -8.79 -17.15 -31.22
CA VAL A 93 -9.48 -17.09 -32.52
C VAL A 93 -8.68 -16.18 -33.45
N GLU A 94 -8.40 -16.69 -34.64
CA GLU A 94 -7.67 -15.93 -35.67
C GLU A 94 -8.45 -14.68 -36.05
N GLY A 95 -7.75 -13.52 -36.14
CA GLY A 95 -8.36 -12.24 -36.47
C GLY A 95 -9.02 -11.49 -35.30
N ARG A 96 -9.02 -12.06 -34.09
CA ARG A 96 -9.52 -11.37 -32.90
C ARG A 96 -8.53 -10.32 -32.42
N ALA A 97 -9.03 -9.15 -31.98
CA ALA A 97 -8.22 -8.17 -31.30
C ALA A 97 -7.57 -8.74 -30.02
N PRO A 98 -6.37 -8.27 -29.61
CA PRO A 98 -5.74 -8.73 -28.37
C PRO A 98 -6.70 -8.57 -27.19
N LEU A 99 -6.79 -9.62 -26.36
CA LEU A 99 -7.59 -9.59 -25.14
C LEU A 99 -6.92 -8.68 -24.12
N GLN A 100 -7.73 -7.87 -23.43
CA GLN A 100 -7.29 -6.99 -22.36
C GLN A 100 -7.82 -7.46 -21.02
N PRO A 101 -7.07 -7.27 -19.91
CA PRO A 101 -7.59 -7.51 -18.59
C PRO A 101 -8.85 -6.67 -18.34
N LYS A 102 -9.76 -7.18 -17.52
CA LYS A 102 -10.93 -6.41 -17.09
C LYS A 102 -10.51 -5.21 -16.24
N SER A 103 -11.39 -4.23 -16.11
CA SER A 103 -11.20 -3.11 -15.22
C SER A 103 -11.31 -3.54 -13.76
N LEU A 104 -10.47 -2.98 -12.88
CA LEU A 104 -10.56 -3.18 -11.44
C LEU A 104 -11.84 -2.53 -10.88
N THR A 105 -12.53 -3.27 -10.03
CA THR A 105 -13.77 -2.83 -9.36
C THR A 105 -13.54 -2.67 -7.86
N MET A 106 -14.48 -2.01 -7.17
CA MET A 106 -14.46 -1.94 -5.71
C MET A 106 -14.55 -3.31 -5.06
N ALA A 107 -15.27 -4.25 -5.68
CA ALA A 107 -15.35 -5.63 -5.20
C ALA A 107 -13.98 -6.32 -5.22
N ASP A 108 -13.18 -6.07 -6.26
CA ASP A 108 -11.81 -6.59 -6.34
C ASP A 108 -10.95 -6.06 -5.17
N PHE A 109 -11.03 -4.77 -4.89
CA PHE A 109 -10.28 -4.18 -3.77
C PHE A 109 -10.74 -4.70 -2.41
N ARG A 110 -12.03 -4.90 -2.21
CA ARG A 110 -12.55 -5.49 -0.97
C ARG A 110 -12.08 -6.92 -0.77
N LEU A 111 -12.03 -7.71 -1.83
CA LEU A 111 -11.49 -9.07 -1.78
C LEU A 111 -10.00 -9.06 -1.42
N ILE A 112 -9.22 -8.17 -2.05
CA ILE A 112 -7.79 -8.02 -1.76
C ILE A 112 -7.58 -7.62 -0.30
N LYS A 113 -8.41 -6.75 0.25
CA LYS A 113 -8.35 -6.37 1.66
C LYS A 113 -8.48 -7.56 2.60
N THR A 114 -9.30 -8.55 2.26
CA THR A 114 -9.43 -9.77 3.06
C THR A 114 -8.19 -10.65 3.01
N GLN A 115 -7.41 -10.57 1.93
CA GLN A 115 -6.21 -11.37 1.71
C GLN A 115 -4.92 -10.67 2.17
N ARG A 116 -4.92 -9.35 2.23
CA ARG A 116 -3.76 -8.52 2.54
C ARG A 116 -4.04 -7.67 3.78
N THR A 117 -3.59 -8.15 4.93
CA THR A 117 -3.74 -7.42 6.19
C THR A 117 -2.67 -6.32 6.33
N PRO A 118 -2.91 -5.27 7.14
CA PRO A 118 -1.90 -4.25 7.41
C PRO A 118 -0.64 -4.87 8.00
N SER A 119 0.52 -4.42 7.53
CA SER A 119 1.82 -4.90 8.01
C SER A 119 2.19 -4.39 9.40
N VAL A 120 1.57 -3.29 9.84
CA VAL A 120 1.83 -2.64 11.11
C VAL A 120 0.66 -2.86 12.07
N SER A 121 0.92 -3.54 13.20
CA SER A 121 -0.08 -3.79 14.22
C SER A 121 -0.28 -2.54 15.11
N MET A 122 -1.41 -2.51 15.83
CA MET A 122 -1.67 -1.45 16.81
C MET A 122 -0.62 -1.43 17.94
N GLU A 123 -0.09 -2.59 18.31
CA GLU A 123 0.98 -2.69 19.31
C GLU A 123 2.26 -2.01 18.80
N MET A 124 2.62 -2.23 17.54
CA MET A 124 3.77 -1.57 16.92
C MET A 124 3.59 -0.06 16.86
N ILE A 125 2.41 0.42 16.50
CA ILE A 125 2.09 1.85 16.46
C ILE A 125 2.26 2.47 17.84
N ARG A 126 1.78 1.81 18.90
CA ARG A 126 1.95 2.26 20.27
C ARG A 126 3.42 2.29 20.68
N ALA A 127 4.19 1.29 20.28
CA ALA A 127 5.63 1.24 20.55
C ALA A 127 6.38 2.38 19.86
N TYR A 128 6.06 2.68 18.59
CA TYR A 128 6.64 3.82 17.88
C TYR A 128 6.28 5.14 18.54
N TYR A 129 5.03 5.32 18.91
CA TYR A 129 4.56 6.54 19.55
C TYR A 129 5.25 6.77 20.90
N LYS A 130 5.32 5.73 21.73
CA LYS A 130 6.02 5.77 23.01
C LYS A 130 7.49 6.13 22.86
N TRP A 131 8.17 5.48 21.91
CA TRP A 131 9.58 5.77 21.63
C TRP A 131 9.76 7.21 21.14
N SER A 132 8.90 7.69 20.26
CA SER A 132 8.90 9.04 19.72
C SER A 132 8.79 10.08 20.83
N GLU A 133 7.92 9.89 21.80
CA GLU A 133 7.76 10.78 22.93
C GLU A 133 8.97 10.74 23.87
N GLU A 134 9.45 9.53 24.19
CA GLU A 134 10.59 9.33 25.09
C GLU A 134 11.87 9.97 24.55
N PHE A 135 12.14 9.85 23.27
CA PHE A 135 13.33 10.37 22.62
C PHE A 135 13.11 11.69 21.86
N LYS A 136 11.97 12.34 22.07
CA LYS A 136 11.61 13.62 21.47
C LYS A 136 11.81 13.65 19.95
N ALA A 137 11.31 12.64 19.28
CA ALA A 137 11.24 12.62 17.83
C ALA A 137 10.20 13.64 17.34
N LEU A 138 10.50 14.26 16.23
CA LEU A 138 9.59 15.22 15.61
C LEU A 138 8.54 14.52 14.74
#